data_6cb8a8801181bed31347d6b34d520674
#
_entry.id   6cb8a8801181bed31347d6b34d520674
#
_cell.length_a   1.000
_cell.length_b   1.000
_cell.length_c   1.000
_cell.angle_alpha   90.00
_cell.angle_beta   90.00
_cell.angle_gamma   90.00
#
_symmetry.space_group_name_H-M   'P 1'
#
loop_
_entity.id
_entity.type
_entity.pdbx_description
1 polymer ?
#
loop_
_entity_poly.entity_id
_entity_poly.type
_entity_poly.pdbx_seq_one_letter_code
_entity_poly.pdbx_strand_id
1 'polypeptide(L)'
;MASNRTFTMIKPDAVEKGHIGGILNMITEGGFRIVAMKLTQLTVADAQKFYAVHSERPFFGELVEFMTRGPIVAAILEKENAVEDFRTLIGSTNPADAAEGTIRKKYATSIGENAVHGSDSDENAAIEGAFHFAGREQF
;
A
#
# COMPACT_ATOMS: atom_id res chain seq x y z
N MET A 1 5.72 2.56 -21.97
CA MET A 1 5.24 3.83 -21.42
C MET A 1 4.84 3.64 -19.97
N ALA A 2 5.32 4.48 -19.07
CA ALA A 2 4.97 4.37 -17.67
C ALA A 2 3.49 4.66 -17.46
N SER A 3 2.85 3.87 -16.61
CA SER A 3 1.49 4.13 -16.18
C SER A 3 1.46 5.33 -15.23
N ASN A 4 0.35 6.05 -15.21
CA ASN A 4 0.14 7.16 -14.28
C ASN A 4 -0.61 6.70 -13.02
N ARG A 5 -0.75 5.41 -12.79
CA ARG A 5 -1.47 4.89 -11.62
C ARG A 5 -0.62 3.91 -10.82
N THR A 6 -0.81 3.94 -9.51
CA THR A 6 -0.22 2.96 -8.59
C THR A 6 -1.27 2.55 -7.55
N PHE A 7 -1.02 1.45 -6.87
CA PHE A 7 -1.90 0.95 -5.83
C PHE A 7 -1.18 1.00 -4.48
N THR A 8 -1.90 1.40 -3.44
CA THR A 8 -1.38 1.42 -2.08
C THR A 8 -2.37 0.79 -1.12
N MET A 9 -1.85 0.30 -0.01
CA MET A 9 -2.64 -0.06 1.17
C MET A 9 -2.00 0.60 2.38
N ILE A 10 -2.82 1.20 3.25
CA ILE A 10 -2.39 1.56 4.60
C ILE A 10 -2.64 0.30 5.42
N LYS A 11 -1.59 -0.30 5.95
CA LYS A 11 -1.62 -1.62 6.57
C LYS A 11 -2.21 -1.57 7.99
N PRO A 12 -2.61 -2.71 8.56
CA PRO A 12 -3.27 -2.74 9.87
C PRO A 12 -2.48 -2.06 10.98
N ASP A 13 -1.14 -2.13 10.97
CA ASP A 13 -0.31 -1.48 11.99
C ASP A 13 -0.52 0.03 12.02
N ALA A 14 -0.52 0.67 10.85
CA ALA A 14 -0.71 2.11 10.76
C ALA A 14 -2.16 2.52 11.05
N VAL A 15 -3.13 1.70 10.61
CA VAL A 15 -4.55 1.95 10.91
C VAL A 15 -4.79 1.89 12.42
N GLU A 16 -4.27 0.87 13.09
CA GLU A 16 -4.40 0.70 14.55
C GLU A 16 -3.85 1.89 15.32
N LYS A 17 -2.78 2.48 14.83
CA LYS A 17 -2.11 3.61 15.49
C LYS A 17 -2.71 4.98 15.14
N GLY A 18 -3.76 5.00 14.31
CA GLY A 18 -4.44 6.23 13.94
C GLY A 18 -3.72 7.08 12.90
N HIS A 19 -2.91 6.45 12.04
CA HIS A 19 -2.08 7.16 11.07
C HIS A 19 -2.75 7.38 9.70
N ILE A 20 -4.01 6.97 9.52
CA ILE A 20 -4.68 7.11 8.22
C ILE A 20 -4.61 8.55 7.71
N GLY A 21 -5.02 9.52 8.52
CA GLY A 21 -5.07 10.93 8.10
C GLY A 21 -3.70 11.49 7.75
N GLY A 22 -2.70 11.20 8.57
CA GLY A 22 -1.33 11.66 8.32
C GLY A 22 -0.74 11.09 7.04
N ILE A 23 -0.94 9.81 6.80
CA ILE A 23 -0.44 9.14 5.59
C ILE A 23 -1.15 9.68 4.35
N LEU A 24 -2.49 9.80 4.38
CA LEU A 24 -3.24 10.36 3.24
C LEU A 24 -2.81 11.80 2.95
N ASN A 25 -2.55 12.59 3.98
CA ASN A 25 -2.06 13.96 3.81
C ASN A 25 -0.71 13.99 3.08
N MET A 26 0.23 13.14 3.47
CA MET A 26 1.51 13.05 2.78
C MET A 26 1.34 12.65 1.31
N ILE A 27 0.42 11.74 1.02
CA ILE A 27 0.12 11.28 -0.34
C ILE A 27 -0.40 12.45 -1.19
N THR A 28 -1.41 13.18 -0.71
CA THR A 28 -1.99 14.28 -1.48
C THR A 28 -1.04 15.46 -1.59
N GLU A 29 -0.27 15.77 -0.56
CA GLU A 29 0.76 16.80 -0.64
C GLU A 29 1.90 16.42 -1.58
N GLY A 30 2.14 15.12 -1.77
CA GLY A 30 3.12 14.61 -2.72
C GLY A 30 2.68 14.70 -4.18
N GLY A 31 1.48 15.22 -4.44
CA GLY A 31 0.98 15.43 -5.80
C GLY A 31 0.14 14.28 -6.36
N PHE A 32 -0.20 13.29 -5.54
CA PHE A 32 -1.03 12.17 -5.98
C PHE A 32 -2.51 12.50 -5.85
N ARG A 33 -3.26 12.20 -6.91
CA ARG A 33 -4.73 12.26 -6.87
C ARG A 33 -5.27 10.89 -6.44
N ILE A 34 -6.20 10.88 -5.54
CA ILE A 34 -6.86 9.64 -5.11
C ILE A 34 -7.97 9.33 -6.12
N VAL A 35 -7.83 8.20 -6.82
CA VAL A 35 -8.75 7.73 -7.86
C VAL A 35 -9.85 6.84 -7.25
N ALA A 36 -9.46 6.06 -6.26
CA ALA A 36 -10.36 5.15 -5.55
C ALA A 36 -9.80 4.94 -4.15
N MET A 37 -10.68 4.77 -3.16
CA MET A 37 -10.25 4.57 -1.78
C MET A 37 -11.37 3.89 -1.00
N LYS A 38 -11.00 2.95 -0.12
CA LYS A 38 -11.97 2.37 0.82
C LYS A 38 -11.27 1.83 2.06
N LEU A 39 -12.00 1.87 3.17
CA LEU A 39 -11.63 1.16 4.39
C LEU A 39 -12.25 -0.23 4.30
N THR A 40 -11.44 -1.26 4.43
CA THR A 40 -11.90 -2.65 4.30
C THR A 40 -11.05 -3.56 5.17
N GLN A 41 -11.45 -4.81 5.30
CA GLN A 41 -10.62 -5.81 5.96
C GLN A 41 -10.54 -7.04 5.07
N LEU A 42 -9.33 -7.50 4.81
CA LEU A 42 -9.12 -8.69 4.01
C LEU A 42 -9.54 -9.93 4.80
N THR A 43 -10.21 -10.87 4.13
CA THR A 43 -10.39 -12.21 4.67
C THR A 43 -9.08 -12.98 4.47
N VAL A 44 -8.91 -14.10 5.17
CA VAL A 44 -7.74 -14.96 4.98
C VAL A 44 -7.62 -15.40 3.52
N ALA A 45 -8.75 -15.80 2.90
CA ALA A 45 -8.76 -16.20 1.49
C ALA A 45 -8.31 -15.06 0.56
N ASP A 46 -8.78 -13.84 0.81
CA ASP A 46 -8.40 -12.67 0.02
C ASP A 46 -6.91 -12.34 0.16
N ALA A 47 -6.39 -12.39 1.39
CA ALA A 47 -4.98 -12.12 1.64
C ALA A 47 -4.09 -13.17 0.98
N GLN A 48 -4.48 -14.45 1.05
CA GLN A 48 -3.75 -15.53 0.37
C GLN A 48 -3.72 -15.33 -1.13
N LYS A 49 -4.83 -14.87 -1.70
CA LYS A 49 -4.93 -14.60 -3.14
C LYS A 49 -4.10 -13.39 -3.56
N PHE A 50 -4.19 -12.30 -2.81
CA PHE A 50 -3.44 -11.08 -3.10
C PHE A 50 -1.93 -11.32 -3.04
N TYR A 51 -1.47 -12.09 -2.06
CA TYR A 51 -0.04 -12.39 -1.86
C TYR A 51 0.38 -13.75 -2.43
N ALA A 52 -0.39 -14.32 -3.36
CA ALA A 52 -0.14 -15.66 -3.90
C ALA A 52 1.27 -15.84 -4.48
N VAL A 53 1.86 -14.78 -5.02
CA VAL A 53 3.23 -14.77 -5.54
C VAL A 53 4.25 -15.11 -4.46
N HIS A 54 3.91 -14.95 -3.20
CA HIS A 54 4.77 -15.25 -2.05
C HIS A 54 4.39 -16.56 -1.35
N SER A 55 3.45 -17.36 -1.91
CA SER A 55 2.91 -18.57 -1.24
C SER A 55 3.96 -19.59 -0.85
N GLU A 56 5.07 -19.66 -1.57
CA GLU A 56 6.18 -20.56 -1.29
C GLU A 56 7.19 -20.01 -0.26
N ARG A 57 7.03 -18.76 0.16
CA ARG A 57 7.97 -18.10 1.07
C ARG A 57 7.68 -18.50 2.53
N PRO A 58 8.73 -18.65 3.36
CA PRO A 58 8.53 -18.99 4.78
C PRO A 58 7.69 -17.99 5.55
N PHE A 59 7.72 -16.72 5.17
CA PHE A 59 6.98 -15.65 5.83
C PHE A 59 5.51 -15.52 5.39
N PHE A 60 5.05 -16.35 4.44
CA PHE A 60 3.71 -16.20 3.86
C PHE A 60 2.59 -16.25 4.90
N GLY A 61 2.65 -17.24 5.82
CA GLY A 61 1.65 -17.38 6.87
C GLY A 61 1.59 -16.16 7.80
N GLU A 62 2.75 -15.66 8.20
CA GLU A 62 2.83 -14.47 9.05
C GLU A 62 2.30 -13.22 8.33
N LEU A 63 2.59 -13.10 7.03
CA LEU A 63 2.11 -11.99 6.21
C LEU A 63 0.58 -12.00 6.13
N VAL A 64 -0.02 -13.17 5.87
CA VAL A 64 -1.48 -13.33 5.80
C VAL A 64 -2.10 -12.99 7.16
N GLU A 65 -1.54 -13.50 8.25
CA GLU A 65 -2.03 -13.20 9.60
C GLU A 65 -1.95 -11.71 9.90
N PHE A 66 -0.83 -11.07 9.58
CA PHE A 66 -0.63 -9.64 9.78
C PHE A 66 -1.66 -8.82 9.00
N MET A 67 -1.83 -9.11 7.70
CA MET A 67 -2.69 -8.31 6.82
C MET A 67 -4.18 -8.52 7.09
N THR A 68 -4.56 -9.55 7.83
CA THR A 68 -5.95 -9.85 8.17
C THR A 68 -6.32 -9.51 9.61
N ARG A 69 -5.37 -9.03 10.41
CA ARG A 69 -5.62 -8.78 11.83
C ARG A 69 -6.51 -7.57 12.12
N GLY A 70 -6.71 -6.69 11.14
CA GLY A 70 -7.54 -5.51 11.29
C GLY A 70 -7.79 -4.82 9.96
N PRO A 71 -8.56 -3.72 9.97
CA PRO A 71 -8.86 -2.99 8.75
C PRO A 71 -7.62 -2.40 8.08
N ILE A 72 -7.73 -2.22 6.78
CA ILE A 72 -6.75 -1.54 5.93
C ILE A 72 -7.46 -0.45 5.14
N VAL A 73 -6.69 0.51 4.63
CA VAL A 73 -7.17 1.44 3.61
C VAL A 73 -6.54 1.05 2.28
N ALA A 74 -7.37 0.68 1.30
CA ALA A 74 -6.90 0.41 -0.06
C ALA A 74 -7.17 1.62 -0.93
N ALA A 75 -6.25 1.98 -1.81
CA ALA A 75 -6.41 3.15 -2.67
C ALA A 75 -5.66 3.00 -3.99
N ILE A 76 -6.26 3.55 -5.06
CA ILE A 76 -5.58 3.74 -6.35
C ILE A 76 -5.22 5.22 -6.43
N LEU A 77 -3.97 5.49 -6.76
CA LEU A 77 -3.41 6.83 -6.83
C LEU A 77 -2.97 7.15 -8.26
N GLU A 78 -3.08 8.42 -8.65
CA GLU A 78 -2.72 8.86 -9.98
C GLU A 78 -1.75 10.04 -9.92
N LYS A 79 -0.68 9.93 -10.68
CA LYS A 79 0.34 10.97 -10.84
C LYS A 79 1.21 10.53 -12.02
N GLU A 80 1.78 11.47 -12.76
CA GLU A 80 2.77 11.10 -13.77
C GLU A 80 3.89 10.28 -13.11
N ASN A 81 4.26 9.15 -13.71
CA ASN A 81 5.26 8.23 -13.20
C ASN A 81 4.93 7.70 -11.78
N ALA A 82 3.65 7.34 -11.57
CA ALA A 82 3.09 7.09 -10.24
C ALA A 82 3.82 6.00 -9.45
N VAL A 83 4.13 4.85 -10.07
CA VAL A 83 4.74 3.72 -9.35
C VAL A 83 6.08 4.14 -8.76
N GLU A 84 6.96 4.70 -9.57
CA GLU A 84 8.29 5.08 -9.12
C GLU A 84 8.26 6.22 -8.11
N ASP A 85 7.47 7.25 -8.39
CA ASP A 85 7.36 8.41 -7.50
C ASP A 85 6.75 8.03 -6.15
N PHE A 86 5.77 7.10 -6.15
CA PHE A 86 5.18 6.65 -4.90
C PHE A 86 6.17 5.81 -4.08
N ARG A 87 6.97 4.97 -4.73
CA ARG A 87 8.01 4.21 -4.03
C ARG A 87 9.02 5.15 -3.36
N THR A 88 9.35 6.26 -4.01
CA THR A 88 10.20 7.30 -3.42
C THR A 88 9.53 7.95 -2.21
N LEU A 89 8.24 8.25 -2.31
CA LEU A 89 7.48 8.90 -1.22
C LEU A 89 7.37 7.99 0.01
N ILE A 90 7.14 6.69 -0.19
CA ILE A 90 7.00 5.78 0.94
C ILE A 90 8.34 5.40 1.59
N GLY A 91 9.41 5.40 0.81
CA GLY A 91 10.75 5.11 1.32
C GLY A 91 11.10 3.63 1.39
N SER A 92 12.28 3.35 1.92
CA SER A 92 12.79 1.99 2.06
C SER A 92 11.85 1.09 2.88
N THR A 93 11.78 -0.18 2.51
CA THR A 93 11.02 -1.21 3.23
C THR A 93 11.40 -1.27 4.71
N ASN A 94 12.68 -1.09 5.02
CA ASN A 94 13.16 -0.96 6.39
C ASN A 94 13.11 0.52 6.79
N PRO A 95 12.28 0.91 7.76
CA PRO A 95 12.18 2.32 8.17
C PRO A 95 13.50 2.90 8.70
N ALA A 96 14.39 2.06 9.23
CA ALA A 96 15.70 2.52 9.68
C ALA A 96 16.55 3.05 8.52
N ASP A 97 16.34 2.52 7.31
CA ASP A 97 17.05 2.92 6.10
C ASP A 97 16.28 3.96 5.26
N ALA A 98 15.05 4.28 5.66
CA ALA A 98 14.22 5.21 4.90
C ALA A 98 14.70 6.65 5.10
N ALA A 99 14.67 7.43 4.03
CA ALA A 99 15.07 8.84 4.07
C ALA A 99 14.07 9.69 4.89
N GLU A 100 14.57 10.76 5.47
CA GLU A 100 13.70 11.74 6.14
C GLU A 100 12.66 12.27 5.15
N GLY A 101 11.44 12.49 5.62
CA GLY A 101 10.34 12.96 4.80
C GLY A 101 9.55 11.87 4.10
N THR A 102 9.95 10.60 4.25
CA THR A 102 9.18 9.47 3.69
C THR A 102 8.13 8.99 4.68
N ILE A 103 7.10 8.32 4.16
CA ILE A 103 6.01 7.79 4.97
C ILE A 103 6.53 6.75 5.97
N ARG A 104 7.38 5.83 5.51
CA ARG A 104 7.91 4.78 6.38
C ARG A 104 8.82 5.33 7.46
N LYS A 105 9.62 6.35 7.16
CA LYS A 105 10.46 6.98 8.18
C LYS A 105 9.62 7.57 9.31
N LYS A 106 8.48 8.16 8.96
CA LYS A 106 7.62 8.83 9.93
C LYS A 106 6.70 7.85 10.67
N TYR A 107 6.15 6.85 9.98
CA TYR A 107 5.04 6.05 10.51
C TYR A 107 5.32 4.57 10.69
N ALA A 108 6.34 4.01 10.06
CA ALA A 108 6.66 2.60 10.19
C ALA A 108 7.54 2.34 11.41
N THR A 109 7.39 1.15 11.99
CA THR A 109 8.16 0.76 13.18
C THR A 109 9.22 -0.30 12.89
N SER A 110 9.00 -1.14 11.89
CA SER A 110 9.93 -2.22 11.52
C SER A 110 9.68 -2.65 10.09
N ILE A 111 10.51 -3.56 9.59
CA ILE A 111 10.32 -4.16 8.25
C ILE A 111 8.96 -4.86 8.17
N GLY A 112 8.58 -5.60 9.23
CA GLY A 112 7.32 -6.33 9.27
C GLY A 112 6.11 -5.42 9.48
N GLU A 113 6.27 -4.30 10.17
CA GLU A 113 5.21 -3.32 10.41
C GLU A 113 5.63 -1.99 9.77
N ASN A 114 5.60 -1.97 8.44
CA ASN A 114 6.14 -0.87 7.65
C ASN A 114 5.09 0.08 7.07
N ALA A 115 3.91 0.09 7.66
CA ALA A 115 2.82 1.06 7.50
C ALA A 115 2.08 1.01 6.18
N VAL A 116 2.76 0.91 5.04
CA VAL A 116 2.14 1.04 3.73
C VAL A 116 2.70 0.04 2.72
N HIS A 117 1.89 -0.24 1.71
CA HIS A 117 2.27 -1.00 0.52
C HIS A 117 2.31 -0.04 -0.67
N GLY A 118 3.26 -0.25 -1.58
CA GLY A 118 3.28 0.40 -2.89
C GLY A 118 3.57 -0.63 -3.95
N SER A 119 2.89 -0.54 -5.09
CA SER A 119 3.14 -1.45 -6.21
C SER A 119 4.57 -1.32 -6.72
N ASP A 120 5.15 -2.42 -7.18
CA ASP A 120 6.54 -2.46 -7.65
C ASP A 120 6.69 -2.30 -9.16
N SER A 121 5.58 -2.32 -9.90
CA SER A 121 5.57 -2.16 -11.35
C SER A 121 4.21 -1.67 -11.81
N ASP A 122 4.17 -1.11 -13.03
CA ASP A 122 2.91 -0.69 -13.65
C ASP A 122 1.97 -1.88 -13.84
N GLU A 123 2.51 -3.03 -14.22
CA GLU A 123 1.73 -4.26 -14.42
C GLU A 123 1.10 -4.70 -13.10
N ASN A 124 1.88 -4.77 -12.03
CA ASN A 124 1.36 -5.16 -10.71
C ASN A 124 0.39 -4.12 -10.15
N ALA A 125 0.60 -2.85 -10.42
CA ALA A 125 -0.33 -1.80 -10.01
C ALA A 125 -1.72 -2.02 -10.61
N ALA A 126 -1.80 -2.38 -11.90
CA ALA A 126 -3.07 -2.67 -12.56
C ALA A 126 -3.75 -3.90 -11.95
N ILE A 127 -3.01 -4.96 -11.71
CA ILE A 127 -3.53 -6.19 -11.10
C ILE A 127 -4.04 -5.92 -9.68
N GLU A 128 -3.25 -5.25 -8.88
CA GLU A 128 -3.59 -4.95 -7.48
C GLU A 128 -4.79 -4.02 -7.37
N GLY A 129 -4.85 -3.00 -8.21
CA GLY A 129 -6.00 -2.09 -8.25
C GLY A 129 -7.29 -2.80 -8.65
N ALA A 130 -7.24 -3.66 -9.66
CA ALA A 130 -8.38 -4.44 -10.11
C ALA A 130 -8.84 -5.48 -9.07
N PHE A 131 -7.94 -5.95 -8.23
CA PHE A 131 -8.28 -6.86 -7.13
C PHE A 131 -9.24 -6.22 -6.14
N HIS A 132 -9.04 -4.93 -5.85
CA HIS A 132 -9.80 -4.22 -4.82
C HIS A 132 -10.96 -3.39 -5.37
N PHE A 133 -10.88 -2.91 -6.61
CA PHE A 133 -11.83 -1.92 -7.14
C PHE A 133 -12.36 -2.32 -8.50
N ALA A 134 -13.70 -2.27 -8.64
CA ALA A 134 -14.36 -2.38 -9.94
C ALA A 134 -14.09 -1.08 -10.74
N GLY A 135 -14.21 -1.16 -12.07
CA GLY A 135 -14.00 0.02 -12.91
C GLY A 135 -14.88 1.21 -12.53
N ARG A 136 -16.15 0.94 -12.14
CA ARG A 136 -17.09 2.00 -11.74
C ARG A 136 -16.71 2.68 -10.40
N GLU A 137 -15.78 2.11 -9.66
CA GLU A 137 -15.31 2.66 -8.38
C GLU A 137 -14.06 3.52 -8.54
N GLN A 138 -13.62 3.72 -9.78
CA GLN A 138 -12.41 4.47 -10.09
C GLN A 138 -12.79 5.78 -10.78
N PHE A 139 -12.40 6.88 -10.20
CA PHE A 139 -12.79 8.21 -10.63
C PHE A 139 -11.58 9.03 -11.09
#